data_5aeec393535ad9c0239f2e774e360bee
#
_entry.id   5aeec393535ad9c0239f2e774e360bee
#
_cell.length_a   1.000
_cell.length_b   1.000
_cell.length_c   1.000
_cell.angle_alpha   90.00
_cell.angle_beta   90.00
_cell.angle_gamma   90.00
#
_symmetry.space_group_name_H-M   'P 1'
#
loop_
_entity.id
_entity.type
_entity.pdbx_description
1 polymer ?
#
loop_
_entity_poly.entity_id
_entity_poly.type
_entity_poly.pdbx_seq_one_letter_code
_entity_poly.pdbx_strand_id
1 'polypeptide(L)'
;SELIHRLARWSYLRGPILLLKPTFSEYARSARALDLPLWEAKSPEEFLRLLPRSSLAFLCVPNNPTGEVYPFLEEAAERAGGALVLDLAYYPLLETPIPLPQRAWRFYSPNKAHGLTGVRAGYLLAPLDLTFFRHLAPSWPVSVYGEALLLGHLDPRAQAWLEETKGELLRLRRLLAQGLRELGLTVRESPANFLLVRVGRATEVATRLRGRGIRVRDATSFGLPEWLRLSAQGEEAIEALLEALAEILAARV
;
A
#
# COMPACT_ATOMS: atom_id res chain seq x y z
N SER A 1 2.34 9.02 6.27
CA SER A 1 2.88 10.04 5.31
C SER A 1 4.05 10.82 5.89
N GLU A 2 4.01 11.29 7.15
CA GLU A 2 5.09 12.12 7.73
C GLU A 2 6.46 11.43 7.60
N LEU A 3 6.59 10.16 7.99
CA LEU A 3 7.85 9.40 7.84
C LEU A 3 8.33 9.29 6.40
N ILE A 4 7.42 9.25 5.40
CA ILE A 4 7.79 9.24 3.98
C ILE A 4 8.43 10.58 3.59
N HIS A 5 7.83 11.70 4.00
CA HIS A 5 8.41 13.02 3.77
C HIS A 5 9.75 13.22 4.50
N ARG A 6 9.88 12.68 5.71
CA ARG A 6 11.13 12.71 6.48
C ARG A 6 12.23 11.89 5.79
N LEU A 7 11.91 10.72 5.22
CA LEU A 7 12.83 9.92 4.42
C LEU A 7 13.28 10.67 3.17
N ALA A 8 12.36 11.34 2.48
CA ALA A 8 12.71 12.19 1.34
C ALA A 8 13.66 13.33 1.75
N ARG A 9 13.41 14.01 2.88
CA ARG A 9 14.34 15.02 3.42
C ARG A 9 15.70 14.44 3.81
N TRP A 10 15.72 13.25 4.37
CA TRP A 10 16.96 12.55 4.72
C TRP A 10 17.80 12.23 3.47
N SER A 11 17.16 11.92 2.36
CA SER A 11 17.84 11.65 1.09
C SER A 11 18.29 12.91 0.33
N TYR A 12 17.90 14.10 0.80
CA TYR A 12 18.28 15.37 0.19
C TYR A 12 19.81 15.48 0.04
N LEU A 13 20.26 15.94 -1.13
CA LEU A 13 21.69 16.02 -1.54
C LEU A 13 22.42 14.67 -1.67
N ARG A 14 21.73 13.53 -1.52
CA ARG A 14 22.35 12.19 -1.61
C ARG A 14 22.15 11.54 -2.99
N GLY A 15 21.13 11.96 -3.74
CA GLY A 15 20.81 11.44 -5.07
C GLY A 15 19.31 11.21 -5.29
N PRO A 16 18.95 10.55 -6.40
CA PRO A 16 17.57 10.36 -6.78
C PRO A 16 16.81 9.41 -5.87
N ILE A 17 15.49 9.66 -5.78
CA ILE A 17 14.53 8.70 -5.21
C ILE A 17 14.05 7.79 -6.33
N LEU A 18 14.05 6.48 -6.10
CA LEU A 18 13.63 5.45 -7.06
C LEU A 18 12.31 4.81 -6.63
N LEU A 19 11.37 4.70 -7.56
CA LEU A 19 10.08 4.03 -7.39
C LEU A 19 9.89 2.95 -8.46
N LEU A 20 9.22 1.85 -8.10
CA LEU A 20 8.68 0.88 -9.05
C LEU A 20 7.19 1.15 -9.27
N LYS A 21 6.81 1.55 -10.48
CA LYS A 21 5.42 1.87 -10.85
C LYS A 21 4.63 0.63 -11.30
N PRO A 22 3.30 0.58 -11.06
CA PRO A 22 2.50 1.53 -10.27
C PRO A 22 2.70 1.34 -8.77
N THR A 23 2.70 2.42 -8.00
CA THR A 23 2.85 2.36 -6.54
C THR A 23 2.18 3.54 -5.83
N PHE A 24 2.27 3.59 -4.50
CA PHE A 24 1.65 4.61 -3.67
C PHE A 24 2.16 6.02 -4.01
N SER A 25 1.24 6.92 -4.31
CA SER A 25 1.56 8.25 -4.85
C SER A 25 2.29 9.18 -3.88
N GLU A 26 2.24 8.90 -2.57
CA GLU A 26 2.87 9.75 -1.55
C GLU A 26 4.40 9.74 -1.64
N TYR A 27 5.01 8.67 -2.17
CA TYR A 27 6.46 8.65 -2.39
C TYR A 27 6.88 9.68 -3.44
N ALA A 28 6.20 9.69 -4.60
CA ALA A 28 6.46 10.68 -5.63
C ALA A 28 6.11 12.10 -5.16
N ARG A 29 5.02 12.25 -4.40
CA ARG A 29 4.61 13.53 -3.84
C ARG A 29 5.66 14.09 -2.89
N SER A 30 6.24 13.26 -2.03
CA SER A 30 7.30 13.69 -1.10
C SER A 30 8.58 14.13 -1.81
N ALA A 31 8.96 13.45 -2.91
CA ALA A 31 10.09 13.84 -3.75
C ALA A 31 9.83 15.21 -4.41
N ARG A 32 8.67 15.36 -5.05
CA ARG A 32 8.29 16.61 -5.74
C ARG A 32 8.15 17.79 -4.79
N ALA A 33 7.67 17.57 -3.56
CA ALA A 33 7.54 18.63 -2.55
C ALA A 33 8.89 19.25 -2.14
N LEU A 34 9.98 18.53 -2.38
CA LEU A 34 11.36 18.96 -2.06
C LEU A 34 12.21 19.17 -3.33
N ASP A 35 11.59 19.15 -4.50
CA ASP A 35 12.28 19.24 -5.80
C ASP A 35 13.44 18.25 -5.96
N LEU A 36 13.22 17.01 -5.47
CA LEU A 36 14.22 15.95 -5.54
C LEU A 36 14.15 15.20 -6.87
N PRO A 37 15.30 14.77 -7.42
CA PRO A 37 15.34 13.90 -8.59
C PRO A 37 14.53 12.63 -8.33
N LEU A 38 13.58 12.32 -9.22
CA LEU A 38 12.68 11.17 -9.12
C LEU A 38 12.85 10.27 -10.33
N TRP A 39 13.18 9.01 -10.08
CA TRP A 39 13.21 7.95 -11.08
C TRP A 39 12.03 7.00 -10.88
N GLU A 40 11.29 6.75 -11.95
CA GLU A 40 10.10 5.89 -11.95
C GLU A 40 10.32 4.71 -12.90
N ALA A 41 10.82 3.60 -12.35
CA ALA A 41 10.99 2.35 -13.10
C ALA A 41 9.62 1.74 -13.45
N LYS A 42 9.51 1.17 -14.66
CA LYS A 42 8.29 0.56 -15.20
C LYS A 42 8.30 -0.97 -15.08
N SER A 43 9.46 -1.56 -14.78
CA SER A 43 9.60 -2.99 -14.60
C SER A 43 10.55 -3.31 -13.44
N PRO A 44 10.48 -4.52 -12.87
CA PRO A 44 11.43 -5.01 -11.86
C PRO A 44 12.89 -4.94 -12.33
N GLU A 45 13.15 -5.29 -13.57
CA GLU A 45 14.51 -5.29 -14.16
C GLU A 45 15.07 -3.87 -14.22
N GLU A 46 14.24 -2.92 -14.65
CA GLU A 46 14.63 -1.50 -14.65
C GLU A 46 14.87 -0.98 -13.25
N PHE A 47 14.01 -1.34 -12.29
CA PHE A 47 14.16 -0.97 -10.89
C PHE A 47 15.50 -1.49 -10.33
N LEU A 48 15.78 -2.78 -10.48
CA LEU A 48 17.02 -3.41 -10.02
C LEU A 48 18.25 -2.82 -10.69
N ARG A 49 18.17 -2.41 -11.95
CA ARG A 49 19.27 -1.76 -12.69
C ARG A 49 19.58 -0.36 -12.16
N LEU A 50 18.55 0.40 -11.77
CA LEU A 50 18.70 1.77 -11.28
C LEU A 50 19.04 1.83 -9.78
N LEU A 51 18.69 0.81 -9.02
CA LEU A 51 18.75 0.76 -7.57
C LEU A 51 20.14 1.05 -6.98
N PRO A 52 21.28 0.56 -7.55
CA PRO A 52 22.62 0.87 -7.03
C PRO A 52 23.00 2.35 -7.07
N ARG A 53 22.31 3.13 -7.90
CA ARG A 53 22.58 4.56 -8.12
C ARG A 53 21.55 5.47 -7.44
N SER A 54 20.56 4.92 -6.76
CA SER A 54 19.55 5.67 -6.02
C SER A 54 20.00 5.91 -4.58
N SER A 55 19.62 7.06 -4.02
CA SER A 55 19.87 7.38 -2.62
C SER A 55 18.80 6.81 -1.70
N LEU A 56 17.59 6.68 -2.23
CA LEU A 56 16.42 6.19 -1.53
C LEU A 56 15.52 5.46 -2.54
N ALA A 57 15.09 4.27 -2.20
CA ALA A 57 14.10 3.54 -2.99
C ALA A 57 12.94 3.08 -2.11
N PHE A 58 11.73 3.09 -2.64
CA PHE A 58 10.55 2.56 -1.96
C PHE A 58 9.98 1.36 -2.71
N LEU A 59 9.69 0.29 -1.95
CA LEU A 59 8.84 -0.82 -2.37
C LEU A 59 7.71 -0.98 -1.34
N CYS A 60 6.46 -0.89 -1.78
CA CYS A 60 5.31 -1.18 -0.95
C CYS A 60 5.04 -2.69 -0.98
N VAL A 61 4.95 -3.34 0.18
CA VAL A 61 4.85 -4.81 0.28
C VAL A 61 3.75 -5.21 1.26
N PRO A 62 2.65 -5.81 0.80
CA PRO A 62 2.23 -5.93 -0.60
C PRO A 62 2.00 -4.57 -1.25
N ASN A 63 2.19 -4.49 -2.56
CA ASN A 63 2.12 -3.23 -3.28
C ASN A 63 0.71 -2.62 -3.27
N ASN A 64 0.63 -1.34 -3.07
CA ASN A 64 -0.57 -0.55 -3.30
C ASN A 64 -0.38 0.24 -4.63
N PRO A 65 -1.14 -0.04 -5.71
CA PRO A 65 -2.48 -0.62 -5.71
C PRO A 65 -2.58 -2.11 -6.10
N THR A 66 -1.51 -2.76 -6.58
CA THR A 66 -1.60 -4.05 -7.28
C THR A 66 -1.73 -5.25 -6.34
N GLY A 67 -1.33 -5.10 -5.08
CA GLY A 67 -1.26 -6.18 -4.11
C GLY A 67 -0.09 -7.15 -4.32
N GLU A 68 0.78 -6.86 -5.29
CA GLU A 68 1.95 -7.71 -5.59
C GLU A 68 2.91 -7.80 -4.41
N VAL A 69 3.48 -8.98 -4.28
CA VAL A 69 4.63 -9.27 -3.42
C VAL A 69 5.81 -9.58 -4.35
N TYR A 70 6.92 -8.92 -4.12
CA TYR A 70 8.06 -9.00 -5.02
C TYR A 70 8.98 -10.16 -4.65
N PRO A 71 9.30 -11.09 -5.58
CA PRO A 71 10.21 -12.21 -5.31
C PRO A 71 11.67 -11.79 -5.20
N PHE A 72 12.02 -10.58 -5.64
CA PHE A 72 13.38 -10.06 -5.70
C PHE A 72 13.78 -9.16 -4.50
N LEU A 73 13.06 -9.24 -3.37
CA LEU A 73 13.32 -8.34 -2.23
C LEU A 73 14.74 -8.49 -1.66
N GLU A 74 15.26 -9.72 -1.56
CA GLU A 74 16.62 -9.97 -1.07
C GLU A 74 17.66 -9.40 -2.04
N GLU A 75 17.53 -9.69 -3.34
CA GLU A 75 18.39 -9.13 -4.39
C GLU A 75 18.34 -7.60 -4.38
N ALA A 76 17.17 -7.00 -4.21
CA ALA A 76 17.02 -5.55 -4.13
C ALA A 76 17.77 -5.00 -2.90
N ALA A 77 17.68 -5.65 -1.75
CA ALA A 77 18.38 -5.22 -0.54
C ALA A 77 19.92 -5.32 -0.67
N GLU A 78 20.41 -6.34 -1.37
CA GLU A 78 21.83 -6.50 -1.65
C GLU A 78 22.36 -5.46 -2.64
N ARG A 79 21.56 -5.11 -3.65
CA ARG A 79 21.96 -4.16 -4.74
C ARG A 79 21.77 -2.70 -4.37
N ALA A 80 21.05 -2.39 -3.30
CA ALA A 80 20.74 -1.01 -2.93
C ALA A 80 22.02 -0.20 -2.63
N GLY A 81 22.24 0.88 -3.40
CA GLY A 81 23.35 1.81 -3.17
C GLY A 81 23.05 2.80 -2.04
N GLY A 82 21.78 3.04 -1.76
CA GLY A 82 21.26 3.86 -0.66
C GLY A 82 20.26 3.10 0.21
N ALA A 83 19.30 3.81 0.80
CA ALA A 83 18.26 3.18 1.61
C ALA A 83 17.19 2.52 0.74
N LEU A 84 16.98 1.22 0.87
CA LEU A 84 15.80 0.53 0.38
C LEU A 84 14.77 0.47 1.50
N VAL A 85 13.64 1.14 1.33
CA VAL A 85 12.54 1.18 2.31
C VAL A 85 11.40 0.28 1.83
N LEU A 86 11.06 -0.71 2.64
CA LEU A 86 9.87 -1.52 2.47
C LEU A 86 8.73 -0.88 3.26
N ASP A 87 7.70 -0.40 2.57
CA ASP A 87 6.46 0.07 3.19
C ASP A 87 5.56 -1.11 3.46
N LEU A 88 5.41 -1.45 4.73
CA LEU A 88 4.75 -2.64 5.24
C LEU A 88 3.34 -2.33 5.79
N ALA A 89 2.71 -1.25 5.32
CA ALA A 89 1.40 -0.82 5.82
C ALA A 89 0.28 -1.88 5.65
N TYR A 90 0.38 -2.74 4.66
CA TYR A 90 -0.53 -3.87 4.42
C TYR A 90 0.07 -5.24 4.75
N TYR A 91 1.33 -5.29 5.14
CA TYR A 91 2.03 -6.54 5.42
C TYR A 91 1.34 -7.41 6.51
N PRO A 92 0.80 -6.86 7.61
CA PRO A 92 0.07 -7.64 8.60
C PRO A 92 -1.21 -8.30 8.07
N LEU A 93 -1.71 -7.86 6.90
CA LEU A 93 -2.91 -8.37 6.24
C LEU A 93 -2.59 -9.38 5.12
N LEU A 94 -1.33 -9.75 4.94
CA LEU A 94 -0.95 -10.81 4.01
C LEU A 94 -1.51 -12.16 4.46
N GLU A 95 -2.02 -12.94 3.52
CA GLU A 95 -2.49 -14.32 3.73
C GLU A 95 -1.38 -15.18 4.34
N THR A 96 -0.18 -15.09 3.77
CA THR A 96 1.02 -15.74 4.28
C THR A 96 2.13 -14.72 4.43
N PRO A 97 2.73 -14.59 5.63
CA PRO A 97 3.91 -13.75 5.81
C PRO A 97 5.07 -14.21 4.92
N ILE A 98 5.83 -13.26 4.42
CA ILE A 98 7.03 -13.51 3.61
C ILE A 98 8.28 -13.08 4.38
N PRO A 99 9.45 -13.69 4.14
CA PRO A 99 10.69 -13.21 4.71
C PRO A 99 11.02 -11.81 4.20
N LEU A 100 11.52 -10.97 5.10
CA LEU A 100 11.93 -9.60 4.78
C LEU A 100 13.44 -9.46 4.92
N PRO A 101 14.15 -8.87 3.94
CA PRO A 101 15.58 -8.64 3.99
C PRO A 101 16.01 -7.88 5.25
N GLN A 102 17.04 -8.33 5.94
CA GLN A 102 17.54 -7.66 7.14
C GLN A 102 18.17 -6.29 6.85
N ARG A 103 18.76 -6.13 5.68
CA ARG A 103 19.41 -4.88 5.23
C ARG A 103 18.42 -3.82 4.79
N ALA A 104 17.15 -4.17 4.50
CA ALA A 104 16.13 -3.21 4.13
C ALA A 104 15.61 -2.43 5.34
N TRP A 105 15.30 -1.16 5.13
CA TRP A 105 14.57 -0.36 6.10
C TRP A 105 13.11 -0.78 6.08
N ARG A 106 12.48 -0.93 7.23
CA ARG A 106 11.10 -1.43 7.36
C ARG A 106 10.22 -0.37 7.97
N PHE A 107 9.28 0.11 7.18
CA PHE A 107 8.30 1.11 7.61
C PHE A 107 6.96 0.44 7.90
N TYR A 108 6.52 0.49 9.13
CA TYR A 108 5.27 -0.09 9.62
C TYR A 108 4.24 0.98 9.92
N SER A 109 2.97 0.68 9.62
CA SER A 109 1.82 1.52 9.91
C SER A 109 0.62 0.64 10.28
N PRO A 110 0.49 0.23 11.57
CA PRO A 110 -0.49 -0.79 11.99
C PRO A 110 -1.95 -0.33 11.95
N ASN A 111 -2.19 0.96 11.69
CA ASN A 111 -3.53 1.53 11.68
C ASN A 111 -4.50 0.87 10.67
N LYS A 112 -3.97 0.31 9.56
CA LYS A 112 -4.81 -0.41 8.58
C LYS A 112 -5.19 -1.80 9.07
N ALA A 113 -4.24 -2.50 9.71
CA ALA A 113 -4.47 -3.82 10.28
C ALA A 113 -5.58 -3.82 11.35
N HIS A 114 -5.66 -2.73 12.13
CA HIS A 114 -6.64 -2.58 13.20
C HIS A 114 -7.88 -1.75 12.80
N GLY A 115 -8.06 -1.38 11.53
CA GLY A 115 -9.18 -0.56 11.10
C GLY A 115 -9.16 0.90 11.60
N LEU A 116 -8.08 1.33 12.26
CA LEU A 116 -7.93 2.64 12.91
C LEU A 116 -7.24 3.65 12.00
N THR A 117 -7.70 3.81 10.76
CA THR A 117 -7.04 4.65 9.75
C THR A 117 -7.00 6.13 10.10
N GLY A 118 -7.87 6.60 10.99
CA GLY A 118 -7.85 7.96 11.55
C GLY A 118 -6.71 8.18 12.54
N VAL A 119 -6.20 7.13 13.19
CA VAL A 119 -5.03 7.20 14.07
C VAL A 119 -3.77 7.24 13.21
N ARG A 120 -3.05 8.34 13.28
CA ARG A 120 -1.88 8.61 12.43
C ARG A 120 -0.59 8.24 13.14
N ALA A 121 -0.22 6.95 13.09
CA ALA A 121 0.99 6.42 13.71
C ALA A 121 1.71 5.43 12.80
N GLY A 122 3.02 5.35 12.94
CA GLY A 122 3.90 4.42 12.25
C GLY A 122 5.31 4.50 12.82
N TYR A 123 6.11 3.50 12.54
CA TYR A 123 7.51 3.44 12.96
C TYR A 123 8.41 2.88 11.86
N LEU A 124 9.68 3.19 11.98
CA LEU A 124 10.72 2.77 11.05
C LEU A 124 11.79 1.97 11.79
N LEU A 125 12.12 0.80 11.25
CA LEU A 125 13.29 0.03 11.65
C LEU A 125 14.34 0.12 10.54
N ALA A 126 15.58 0.46 10.91
CA ALA A 126 16.68 0.53 9.96
C ALA A 126 17.91 -0.21 10.51
N PRO A 127 18.76 -0.78 9.64
CA PRO A 127 19.94 -1.54 10.03
C PRO A 127 21.15 -0.66 10.42
N LEU A 128 20.93 0.61 10.74
CA LEU A 128 21.96 1.58 11.05
C LEU A 128 21.47 2.60 12.10
N ASP A 129 22.40 3.43 12.61
CA ASP A 129 22.06 4.51 13.50
C ASP A 129 21.19 5.58 12.84
N LEU A 130 20.06 5.90 13.45
CA LEU A 130 19.09 6.88 12.99
C LEU A 130 19.18 8.23 13.73
N THR A 131 20.27 8.52 14.42
CA THR A 131 20.41 9.77 15.21
C THR A 131 20.15 11.00 14.35
N PHE A 132 20.78 11.11 13.17
CA PHE A 132 20.51 12.24 12.27
C PHE A 132 19.05 12.27 11.77
N PHE A 133 18.46 11.11 11.48
CA PHE A 133 17.07 11.01 11.05
C PHE A 133 16.09 11.49 12.15
N ARG A 134 16.44 11.27 13.43
CA ARG A 134 15.66 11.76 14.58
C ARG A 134 15.64 13.30 14.61
N HIS A 135 16.74 13.97 14.29
CA HIS A 135 16.79 15.45 14.25
C HIS A 135 15.87 16.07 13.18
N LEU A 136 15.42 15.28 12.19
CA LEU A 136 14.45 15.72 11.21
C LEU A 136 13.00 15.60 11.73
N ALA A 137 12.78 14.98 12.89
CA ALA A 137 11.46 14.82 13.47
C ALA A 137 10.96 16.14 14.09
N PRO A 138 9.64 16.41 14.07
CA PRO A 138 9.06 17.43 14.94
C PRO A 138 9.23 17.03 16.40
N SER A 139 9.20 18.00 17.32
CA SER A 139 9.35 17.75 18.76
C SER A 139 8.28 16.81 19.32
N TRP A 140 7.09 16.80 18.73
CA TRP A 140 5.95 15.99 19.13
C TRP A 140 5.50 15.11 17.95
N PRO A 141 6.21 14.01 17.63
CA PRO A 141 5.98 13.25 16.39
C PRO A 141 4.78 12.31 16.46
N VAL A 142 4.33 11.95 17.64
CA VAL A 142 3.26 10.96 17.85
C VAL A 142 2.25 11.49 18.89
N SER A 143 0.97 11.33 18.59
CA SER A 143 -0.11 11.66 19.53
C SER A 143 -0.27 10.54 20.57
N VAL A 144 -0.95 10.83 21.69
CA VAL A 144 -1.28 9.82 22.70
C VAL A 144 -2.06 8.63 22.10
N TYR A 145 -2.95 8.86 21.15
CA TYR A 145 -3.66 7.79 20.42
C TYR A 145 -2.74 6.99 19.51
N GLY A 146 -1.76 7.65 18.90
CA GLY A 146 -0.74 7.01 18.09
C GLY A 146 0.16 6.10 18.92
N GLU A 147 0.60 6.55 20.09
CA GLU A 147 1.36 5.77 21.04
C GLU A 147 0.56 4.55 21.52
N ALA A 148 -0.69 4.75 21.93
CA ALA A 148 -1.57 3.67 22.37
C ALA A 148 -1.77 2.61 21.26
N LEU A 149 -1.94 3.03 19.99
CA LEU A 149 -2.02 2.11 18.86
C LEU A 149 -0.72 1.31 18.67
N LEU A 150 0.44 1.96 18.75
CA LEU A 150 1.73 1.30 18.54
C LEU A 150 2.01 0.28 19.64
N LEU A 151 1.76 0.64 20.90
CA LEU A 151 1.93 -0.28 22.04
C LEU A 151 0.89 -1.39 22.02
N GLY A 152 -0.38 -1.06 21.75
CA GLY A 152 -1.47 -2.03 21.68
C GLY A 152 -1.28 -3.03 20.53
N HIS A 153 -0.66 -2.63 19.42
CA HIS A 153 -0.33 -3.55 18.33
C HIS A 153 0.61 -4.69 18.76
N LEU A 154 1.44 -4.46 19.76
CA LEU A 154 2.37 -5.46 20.29
C LEU A 154 1.73 -6.38 21.33
N ASP A 155 0.51 -6.09 21.81
CA ASP A 155 -0.21 -6.94 22.76
C ASP A 155 -0.56 -8.28 22.11
N PRO A 156 -0.25 -9.44 22.74
CA PRO A 156 -0.57 -10.76 22.20
C PRO A 156 -2.06 -10.95 21.87
N ARG A 157 -2.97 -10.32 22.61
CA ARG A 157 -4.41 -10.38 22.36
C ARG A 157 -4.78 -9.65 21.08
N ALA A 158 -4.15 -8.49 20.82
CA ALA A 158 -4.35 -7.75 19.56
C ALA A 158 -3.80 -8.52 18.36
N GLN A 159 -2.68 -9.22 18.52
CA GLN A 159 -2.12 -10.08 17.47
C GLN A 159 -3.02 -11.29 17.19
N ALA A 160 -3.55 -11.97 18.24
CA ALA A 160 -4.50 -13.08 18.07
C ALA A 160 -5.77 -12.62 17.36
N TRP A 161 -6.35 -11.49 17.77
CA TRP A 161 -7.51 -10.88 17.11
C TRP A 161 -7.22 -10.55 15.63
N LEU A 162 -6.04 -10.03 15.32
CA LEU A 162 -5.64 -9.71 13.96
C LEU A 162 -5.59 -10.97 13.07
N GLU A 163 -5.02 -12.05 13.57
CA GLU A 163 -4.96 -13.32 12.81
C GLU A 163 -6.35 -13.91 12.54
N GLU A 164 -7.24 -13.87 13.54
CA GLU A 164 -8.64 -14.28 13.37
C GLU A 164 -9.37 -13.40 12.33
N THR A 165 -9.31 -12.09 12.50
CA THR A 165 -9.94 -11.12 11.60
C THR A 165 -9.37 -11.20 10.18
N LYS A 166 -8.08 -11.46 10.03
CA LYS A 166 -7.43 -11.64 8.74
C LYS A 166 -8.04 -12.81 7.96
N GLY A 167 -8.30 -13.94 8.62
CA GLY A 167 -8.97 -15.10 8.01
C GLY A 167 -10.32 -14.72 7.40
N GLU A 168 -11.12 -13.97 8.12
CA GLU A 168 -12.43 -13.48 7.65
C GLU A 168 -12.30 -12.48 6.50
N LEU A 169 -11.39 -11.53 6.60
CA LEU A 169 -11.14 -10.56 5.51
C LEU A 169 -10.74 -11.25 4.21
N LEU A 170 -9.93 -12.31 4.29
CA LEU A 170 -9.52 -13.08 3.12
C LEU A 170 -10.67 -13.92 2.55
N ARG A 171 -11.55 -14.46 3.41
CA ARG A 171 -12.79 -15.13 2.99
C ARG A 171 -13.68 -14.16 2.21
N LEU A 172 -13.95 -13.00 2.76
CA LEU A 172 -14.78 -11.95 2.14
C LEU A 172 -14.15 -11.44 0.82
N ARG A 173 -12.84 -11.32 0.75
CA ARG A 173 -12.15 -10.98 -0.50
C ARG A 173 -12.39 -12.04 -1.59
N ARG A 174 -12.33 -13.33 -1.24
CA ARG A 174 -12.60 -14.41 -2.20
C ARG A 174 -14.07 -14.37 -2.66
N LEU A 175 -15.01 -14.13 -1.76
CA LEU A 175 -16.42 -13.95 -2.10
C LEU A 175 -16.62 -12.79 -3.07
N LEU A 176 -16.04 -11.64 -2.79
CA LEU A 176 -16.06 -10.48 -3.69
C LEU A 176 -15.46 -10.80 -5.06
N ALA A 177 -14.30 -11.47 -5.09
CA ALA A 177 -13.64 -11.85 -6.34
C ALA A 177 -14.50 -12.78 -7.19
N GLN A 178 -15.17 -13.73 -6.57
CA GLN A 178 -16.09 -14.65 -7.24
C GLN A 178 -17.28 -13.89 -7.85
N GLY A 179 -17.98 -13.05 -7.08
CA GLY A 179 -19.12 -12.29 -7.58
C GLY A 179 -18.74 -11.35 -8.74
N LEU A 180 -17.57 -10.73 -8.68
CA LEU A 180 -17.08 -9.90 -9.79
C LEU A 180 -16.80 -10.71 -11.07
N ARG A 181 -16.29 -11.95 -10.95
CA ARG A 181 -16.08 -12.85 -12.10
C ARG A 181 -17.42 -13.34 -12.69
N GLU A 182 -18.41 -13.58 -11.87
CA GLU A 182 -19.76 -13.95 -12.29
C GLU A 182 -20.44 -12.81 -13.10
N LEU A 183 -20.06 -11.54 -12.83
CA LEU A 183 -20.43 -10.39 -13.64
C LEU A 183 -19.60 -10.26 -14.95
N GLY A 184 -18.72 -11.22 -15.27
CA GLY A 184 -17.86 -11.21 -16.46
C GLY A 184 -16.67 -10.26 -16.35
N LEU A 185 -16.33 -9.76 -15.16
CA LEU A 185 -15.23 -8.81 -14.98
C LEU A 185 -13.88 -9.51 -14.78
N THR A 186 -12.83 -8.91 -15.32
CA THR A 186 -11.45 -9.34 -15.05
C THR A 186 -11.01 -8.90 -13.67
N VAL A 187 -10.64 -9.86 -12.82
CA VAL A 187 -10.19 -9.64 -11.45
C VAL A 187 -8.72 -10.01 -11.31
N ARG A 188 -7.93 -9.12 -10.72
CA ARG A 188 -6.58 -9.42 -10.23
C ARG A 188 -6.63 -9.51 -8.70
N GLU A 189 -6.56 -10.72 -8.19
CA GLU A 189 -6.46 -10.95 -6.75
C GLU A 189 -5.07 -10.59 -6.22
N SER A 190 -4.99 -10.37 -4.92
CA SER A 190 -3.74 -10.14 -4.20
C SER A 190 -3.72 -11.00 -2.93
N PRO A 191 -2.57 -11.26 -2.34
CA PRO A 191 -2.48 -11.96 -1.05
C PRO A 191 -2.90 -11.08 0.15
N ALA A 192 -3.33 -9.83 -0.09
CA ALA A 192 -3.85 -8.92 0.93
C ALA A 192 -5.39 -8.85 0.90
N ASN A 193 -5.98 -7.99 1.71
CA ASN A 193 -7.43 -7.84 1.84
C ASN A 193 -8.11 -7.01 0.74
N PHE A 194 -7.43 -6.75 -0.37
CA PHE A 194 -7.98 -6.00 -1.50
C PHE A 194 -7.63 -6.66 -2.83
N LEU A 195 -8.31 -6.24 -3.89
CA LEU A 195 -8.11 -6.69 -5.26
C LEU A 195 -8.27 -5.55 -6.26
N LEU A 196 -7.86 -5.78 -7.50
CA LEU A 196 -8.15 -4.91 -8.63
C LEU A 196 -9.20 -5.56 -9.54
N VAL A 197 -10.18 -4.76 -10.01
CA VAL A 197 -11.16 -5.18 -11.01
C VAL A 197 -11.14 -4.24 -12.20
N ARG A 198 -11.14 -4.79 -13.41
CA ARG A 198 -11.18 -4.00 -14.66
C ARG A 198 -12.61 -3.68 -15.03
N VAL A 199 -12.92 -2.38 -15.07
CA VAL A 199 -14.27 -1.86 -15.38
C VAL A 199 -14.28 -0.96 -16.63
N GLY A 200 -13.14 -0.82 -17.33
CA GLY A 200 -12.97 0.01 -18.51
C GLY A 200 -12.75 1.49 -18.18
N ARG A 201 -13.75 2.22 -17.73
CA ARG A 201 -13.66 3.65 -17.35
C ARG A 201 -13.83 3.82 -15.86
N ALA A 202 -12.73 3.65 -15.10
CA ALA A 202 -12.74 3.58 -13.64
C ALA A 202 -13.35 4.82 -12.98
N THR A 203 -12.97 6.02 -13.45
CA THR A 203 -13.47 7.29 -12.87
C THR A 203 -14.98 7.43 -13.06
N GLU A 204 -15.51 7.05 -14.23
CA GLU A 204 -16.96 7.09 -14.50
C GLU A 204 -17.70 6.11 -13.58
N VAL A 205 -17.25 4.85 -13.51
CA VAL A 205 -17.88 3.83 -12.66
C VAL A 205 -17.81 4.22 -11.20
N ALA A 206 -16.67 4.70 -10.72
CA ALA A 206 -16.50 5.16 -9.34
C ALA A 206 -17.46 6.34 -9.01
N THR A 207 -17.69 7.25 -9.97
CA THR A 207 -18.61 8.38 -9.81
C THR A 207 -20.06 7.88 -9.72
N ARG A 208 -20.46 6.96 -10.60
CA ARG A 208 -21.82 6.37 -10.59
C ARG A 208 -22.08 5.56 -9.30
N LEU A 209 -21.10 4.79 -8.83
CA LEU A 209 -21.17 4.07 -7.54
C LEU A 209 -21.30 5.04 -6.36
N ARG A 210 -20.56 6.16 -6.38
CA ARG A 210 -20.67 7.18 -5.34
C ARG A 210 -22.07 7.79 -5.28
N GLY A 211 -22.73 8.02 -6.42
CA GLY A 211 -24.12 8.47 -6.50
C GLY A 211 -25.12 7.50 -5.85
N ARG A 212 -24.69 6.24 -5.62
CA ARG A 212 -25.46 5.19 -4.91
C ARG A 212 -24.96 4.96 -3.48
N GLY A 213 -24.14 5.85 -2.93
CA GLY A 213 -23.56 5.72 -1.59
C GLY A 213 -22.38 4.74 -1.47
N ILE A 214 -21.92 4.16 -2.58
CA ILE A 214 -20.83 3.18 -2.59
C ILE A 214 -19.50 3.85 -2.96
N ARG A 215 -18.54 3.81 -2.03
CA ARG A 215 -17.22 4.39 -2.25
C ARG A 215 -16.18 3.33 -2.59
N VAL A 216 -15.62 3.42 -3.78
CA VAL A 216 -14.53 2.58 -4.27
C VAL A 216 -13.27 3.39 -4.54
N ARG A 217 -12.12 2.73 -4.69
CA ARG A 217 -10.89 3.41 -5.06
C ARG A 217 -10.67 3.38 -6.57
N ASP A 218 -10.86 4.51 -7.23
CA ASP A 218 -10.42 4.73 -8.60
C ASP A 218 -8.88 4.64 -8.67
N ALA A 219 -8.38 3.75 -9.52
CA ALA A 219 -6.95 3.52 -9.69
C ALA A 219 -6.31 4.38 -10.79
N THR A 220 -7.03 5.32 -11.39
CA THR A 220 -6.52 6.24 -12.43
C THR A 220 -5.29 7.02 -11.94
N SER A 221 -5.30 7.48 -10.69
CA SER A 221 -4.17 8.21 -10.10
C SER A 221 -2.88 7.38 -9.93
N PHE A 222 -2.98 6.05 -10.08
CA PHE A 222 -1.84 5.14 -10.09
C PHE A 222 -1.35 4.84 -11.53
N GLY A 223 -2.01 5.39 -12.55
CA GLY A 223 -1.77 5.07 -13.97
C GLY A 223 -2.57 3.85 -14.46
N LEU A 224 -3.65 3.49 -13.77
CA LEU A 224 -4.52 2.35 -14.07
C LEU A 224 -5.97 2.82 -14.33
N PRO A 225 -6.24 3.55 -15.45
CA PRO A 225 -7.54 4.23 -15.66
C PRO A 225 -8.71 3.29 -15.91
N GLU A 226 -8.44 2.01 -16.19
CA GLU A 226 -9.48 1.00 -16.41
C GLU A 226 -9.84 0.22 -15.14
N TRP A 227 -9.15 0.46 -14.02
CA TRP A 227 -9.20 -0.39 -12.84
C TRP A 227 -9.74 0.33 -11.60
N LEU A 228 -10.56 -0.39 -10.85
CA LEU A 228 -10.90 -0.04 -9.47
C LEU A 228 -10.13 -0.94 -8.51
N ARG A 229 -9.65 -0.38 -7.40
CA ARG A 229 -9.19 -1.16 -6.26
C ARG A 229 -10.32 -1.28 -5.24
N LEU A 230 -10.68 -2.51 -4.93
CA LEU A 230 -11.73 -2.86 -3.98
C LEU A 230 -11.13 -3.58 -2.78
N SER A 231 -11.59 -3.26 -1.58
CA SER A 231 -11.31 -4.04 -0.37
C SER A 231 -12.58 -4.75 0.07
N ALA A 232 -12.41 -5.96 0.59
CA ALA A 232 -13.51 -6.71 1.14
C ALA A 232 -14.15 -5.96 2.33
N GLN A 233 -15.46 -5.98 2.36
CA GLN A 233 -16.31 -5.49 3.43
C GLN A 233 -17.26 -6.64 3.85
N GLY A 234 -18.21 -6.42 4.75
CA GLY A 234 -19.23 -7.41 5.07
C GLY A 234 -20.05 -7.86 3.85
N GLU A 235 -20.69 -9.02 3.95
CA GLU A 235 -21.40 -9.66 2.83
C GLU A 235 -22.46 -8.74 2.22
N GLU A 236 -23.27 -8.07 3.05
CA GLU A 236 -24.28 -7.10 2.59
C GLU A 236 -23.68 -5.97 1.72
N ALA A 237 -22.50 -5.48 2.09
CA ALA A 237 -21.81 -4.45 1.31
C ALA A 237 -21.24 -4.99 0.00
N ILE A 238 -20.84 -6.27 -0.04
CA ILE A 238 -20.41 -6.96 -1.25
C ILE A 238 -21.59 -7.12 -2.20
N GLU A 239 -22.75 -7.61 -1.71
CA GLU A 239 -23.97 -7.75 -2.47
C GLU A 239 -24.41 -6.43 -3.08
N ALA A 240 -24.54 -5.37 -2.27
CA ALA A 240 -24.90 -4.04 -2.74
C ALA A 240 -23.93 -3.49 -3.83
N LEU A 241 -22.63 -3.76 -3.69
CA LEU A 241 -21.65 -3.39 -4.70
C LEU A 241 -21.82 -4.16 -6.01
N LEU A 242 -22.05 -5.48 -5.95
CA LEU A 242 -22.24 -6.33 -7.13
C LEU A 242 -23.51 -5.96 -7.89
N GLU A 243 -24.63 -5.76 -7.19
CA GLU A 243 -25.89 -5.28 -7.78
C GLU A 243 -25.71 -3.93 -8.49
N ALA A 244 -25.10 -2.96 -7.79
CA ALA A 244 -24.84 -1.65 -8.36
C ALA A 244 -23.92 -1.70 -9.59
N LEU A 245 -22.90 -2.56 -9.59
CA LEU A 245 -22.02 -2.76 -10.74
C LEU A 245 -22.78 -3.41 -11.91
N ALA A 246 -23.60 -4.44 -11.68
CA ALA A 246 -24.39 -5.09 -12.70
C ALA A 246 -25.26 -4.07 -13.45
N GLU A 247 -26.01 -3.24 -12.72
CA GLU A 247 -26.86 -2.20 -13.32
C GLU A 247 -26.05 -1.12 -14.06
N ILE A 248 -24.91 -0.69 -13.50
CA ILE A 248 -24.05 0.31 -14.14
C ILE A 248 -23.46 -0.21 -15.46
N LEU A 249 -23.11 -1.48 -15.52
CA LEU A 249 -22.54 -2.11 -16.70
C LEU A 249 -23.60 -2.40 -17.76
N ALA A 250 -24.80 -2.87 -17.36
CA ALA A 250 -25.91 -3.10 -18.27
C ALA A 250 -26.38 -1.80 -18.96
N ALA A 251 -26.35 -0.67 -18.26
CA ALA A 251 -26.74 0.64 -18.82
C ALA A 251 -25.68 1.24 -19.81
N ARG A 252 -24.64 0.49 -20.18
CA ARG A 252 -23.61 0.87 -21.16
C ARG A 252 -23.82 0.22 -22.53
N VAL A 253 -24.75 -0.72 -22.60
CA VAL A 253 -25.21 -1.37 -23.84
C VAL A 253 -26.38 -0.58 -24.41
#